data_41ecaef37e64a35baaae46641522d2cc
#
_entry.id   41ecaef37e64a35baaae46641522d2cc
#
_cell.length_a   1.000
_cell.length_b   1.000
_cell.length_c   1.000
_cell.angle_alpha   90.00
_cell.angle_beta   90.00
_cell.angle_gamma   90.00
#
_symmetry.space_group_name_H-M   'P 1'
#
loop_
_entity.id
_entity.type
_entity.pdbx_description
1 polymer ?
#
loop_
_entity_poly.entity_id
_entity_poly.type
_entity_poly.pdbx_seq_one_letter_code
_entity_poly.pdbx_strand_id
1 'polypeptide(L)'
;MTQMIYPTTNLKATEQLVIERGEGVYVYDNRGQQYLEGMSGLWCTSLGYGNEEVVEAAAQQMRTLSYSHLFGGKTHPAAMKLADTLADMVPVNNARVFLGNSGSDANDTLVKLLRYHFNAVGRPEKFKIIARERAYHGVTVAAASLTGLVPNHT
;
A
#
# COMPACT_ATOMS: atom_id res chain seq x y z
N MET A 1 -10.71 -26.73 5.99
CA MET A 1 -9.79 -25.68 6.46
C MET A 1 -9.04 -25.14 5.26
N THR A 2 -8.92 -23.83 5.16
CA THR A 2 -8.08 -23.21 4.12
C THR A 2 -6.59 -23.41 4.42
N GLN A 3 -5.76 -23.41 3.37
CA GLN A 3 -4.30 -23.44 3.48
C GLN A 3 -3.67 -22.05 3.65
N MET A 4 -4.50 -21.02 3.78
CA MET A 4 -4.04 -19.62 3.94
C MET A 4 -3.52 -19.36 5.35
N ILE A 5 -2.44 -18.58 5.44
CA ILE A 5 -1.95 -17.95 6.66
C ILE A 5 -2.55 -16.55 6.72
N TYR A 6 -3.20 -16.22 7.83
CA TYR A 6 -3.81 -14.91 8.05
C TYR A 6 -2.96 -14.09 9.00
N PRO A 7 -2.65 -12.84 8.66
CA PRO A 7 -1.91 -11.95 9.57
C PRO A 7 -2.65 -11.79 10.90
N THR A 8 -1.94 -11.80 12.00
CA THR A 8 -2.44 -11.50 13.36
C THR A 8 -3.70 -12.29 13.80
N THR A 9 -3.99 -13.43 13.17
CA THR A 9 -5.23 -14.17 13.39
C THR A 9 -4.95 -15.56 13.99
N ASN A 10 -5.56 -15.86 15.13
CA ASN A 10 -5.57 -17.21 15.69
C ASN A 10 -6.75 -18.00 15.11
N LEU A 11 -6.49 -18.80 14.09
CA LEU A 11 -7.51 -19.61 13.41
C LEU A 11 -8.18 -20.68 14.28
N LYS A 12 -7.57 -21.03 15.43
CA LYS A 12 -8.19 -21.97 16.38
C LYS A 12 -9.26 -21.31 17.26
N ALA A 13 -9.21 -20.00 17.39
CA ALA A 13 -10.10 -19.23 18.25
C ALA A 13 -11.06 -18.30 17.47
N THR A 14 -10.92 -18.20 16.15
CA THR A 14 -11.66 -17.23 15.35
C THR A 14 -12.40 -17.95 14.21
N GLU A 15 -13.74 -17.84 14.19
CA GLU A 15 -14.53 -18.19 13.00
C GLU A 15 -14.24 -17.17 11.88
N GLN A 16 -14.02 -17.67 10.67
CA GLN A 16 -13.73 -16.81 9.53
C GLN A 16 -15.00 -16.21 8.95
N LEU A 17 -15.01 -14.90 8.79
CA LEU A 17 -16.02 -14.19 8.03
C LEU A 17 -15.59 -14.19 6.55
N VAL A 18 -16.32 -14.91 5.71
CA VAL A 18 -16.02 -15.04 4.28
C VAL A 18 -16.84 -13.99 3.50
N ILE A 19 -16.20 -12.92 3.09
CA ILE A 19 -16.81 -11.87 2.28
C ILE A 19 -16.76 -12.29 0.80
N GLU A 20 -17.91 -12.29 0.12
CA GLU A 20 -18.02 -12.71 -1.28
C GLU A 20 -18.24 -11.54 -2.26
N ARG A 21 -18.92 -10.49 -1.84
CA ARG A 21 -19.19 -9.33 -2.70
C ARG A 21 -19.26 -8.03 -1.92
N GLY A 22 -19.10 -6.93 -2.64
CA GLY A 22 -19.28 -5.58 -2.10
C GLY A 22 -20.09 -4.71 -3.06
N GLU A 23 -20.86 -3.77 -2.51
CA GLU A 23 -21.69 -2.83 -3.27
C GLU A 23 -21.81 -1.52 -2.49
N GLY A 24 -21.33 -0.42 -3.06
CA GLY A 24 -21.30 0.87 -2.38
C GLY A 24 -20.49 0.78 -1.09
N VAL A 25 -21.13 1.00 0.05
CA VAL A 25 -20.50 0.94 1.39
C VAL A 25 -20.77 -0.38 2.13
N TYR A 26 -21.38 -1.35 1.47
CA TYR A 26 -21.76 -2.63 2.06
C TYR A 26 -20.94 -3.78 1.51
N VAL A 27 -20.70 -4.77 2.35
CA VAL A 27 -20.15 -6.07 1.98
C VAL A 27 -21.12 -7.17 2.41
N TYR A 28 -21.04 -8.31 1.76
CA TYR A 28 -21.90 -9.45 2.00
C TYR A 28 -21.08 -10.71 2.16
N ASP A 29 -21.41 -11.51 3.17
CA ASP A 29 -20.77 -12.78 3.38
C ASP A 29 -21.36 -13.90 2.51
N ASN A 30 -20.74 -15.08 2.59
CA ASN A 30 -21.17 -16.28 1.89
C ASN A 30 -22.51 -16.88 2.38
N ARG A 31 -23.16 -16.27 3.39
CA ARG A 31 -24.49 -16.59 3.87
C ARG A 31 -25.52 -15.54 3.44
N GLY A 32 -25.07 -14.52 2.69
CA GLY A 32 -25.88 -13.40 2.24
C GLY A 32 -26.12 -12.32 3.29
N GLN A 33 -25.48 -12.40 4.45
CA GLN A 33 -25.60 -11.37 5.48
C GLN A 33 -24.88 -10.11 5.05
N GLN A 34 -25.55 -8.97 5.18
CA GLN A 34 -25.03 -7.65 4.87
C GLN A 34 -24.33 -7.02 6.07
N TYR A 35 -23.21 -6.37 5.79
CA TYR A 35 -22.44 -5.60 6.77
C TYR A 35 -22.09 -4.21 6.22
N LEU A 36 -22.16 -3.19 7.07
CA LEU A 36 -21.61 -1.87 6.75
C LEU A 36 -20.10 -1.92 6.88
N GLU A 37 -19.38 -1.71 5.78
CA GLU A 37 -17.92 -1.73 5.77
C GLU A 37 -17.36 -0.33 6.05
N GLY A 38 -17.06 -0.07 7.33
CA GLY A 38 -16.62 1.24 7.83
C GLY A 38 -15.12 1.50 7.69
N MET A 39 -14.33 0.55 7.21
CA MET A 39 -12.87 0.70 7.05
C MET A 39 -12.42 0.88 5.59
N SER A 40 -13.35 1.00 4.65
CA SER A 40 -13.06 1.13 3.21
C SER A 40 -12.11 0.03 2.72
N GLY A 41 -12.35 -1.22 3.07
CA GLY A 41 -11.48 -2.35 2.71
C GLY A 41 -10.05 -2.19 3.23
N LEU A 42 -9.88 -1.72 4.45
CA LEU A 42 -8.62 -1.28 5.06
C LEU A 42 -7.95 -0.16 4.24
N TRP A 43 -8.72 0.92 4.00
CA TRP A 43 -8.33 2.18 3.31
C TRP A 43 -8.07 2.05 1.80
N CYS A 44 -8.53 0.97 1.18
CA CYS A 44 -8.27 0.71 -0.24
C CYS A 44 -9.47 1.01 -1.15
N THR A 45 -10.70 1.11 -0.60
CA THR A 45 -11.94 1.28 -1.37
C THR A 45 -12.70 2.55 -0.99
N SER A 46 -12.00 3.69 -0.93
CA SER A 46 -12.58 4.98 -0.51
C SER A 46 -13.74 5.46 -1.39
N LEU A 47 -13.84 5.00 -2.63
CA LEU A 47 -14.95 5.28 -3.54
C LEU A 47 -16.12 4.27 -3.42
N GLY A 48 -16.02 3.33 -2.48
CA GLY A 48 -16.95 2.21 -2.35
C GLY A 48 -16.66 1.06 -3.31
N TYR A 49 -17.42 -0.01 -3.14
CA TYR A 49 -17.37 -1.20 -3.98
C TYR A 49 -18.21 -1.03 -5.23
N GLY A 50 -17.75 -1.60 -6.36
CA GLY A 50 -18.50 -1.61 -7.62
C GLY A 50 -18.60 -0.25 -8.31
N ASN A 51 -17.61 0.65 -8.10
CA ASN A 51 -17.55 1.91 -8.85
C ASN A 51 -17.25 1.61 -10.32
N GLU A 52 -18.29 1.72 -11.17
CA GLU A 52 -18.23 1.34 -12.58
C GLU A 52 -17.22 2.16 -13.39
N GLU A 53 -17.01 3.44 -13.06
CA GLU A 53 -16.02 4.28 -13.74
C GLU A 53 -14.61 3.75 -13.52
N VAL A 54 -14.28 3.37 -12.28
CA VAL A 54 -12.98 2.78 -11.92
C VAL A 54 -12.82 1.40 -12.54
N VAL A 55 -13.87 0.57 -12.51
CA VAL A 55 -13.87 -0.78 -13.09
C VAL A 55 -13.60 -0.71 -14.59
N GLU A 56 -14.31 0.14 -15.33
CA GLU A 56 -14.13 0.23 -16.78
C GLU A 56 -12.80 0.86 -17.16
N ALA A 57 -12.32 1.86 -16.42
CA ALA A 57 -10.99 2.45 -16.64
C ALA A 57 -9.88 1.40 -16.44
N ALA A 58 -9.98 0.57 -15.40
CA ALA A 58 -9.04 -0.52 -15.15
C ALA A 58 -9.11 -1.59 -16.26
N ALA A 59 -10.32 -2.01 -16.66
CA ALA A 59 -10.53 -2.99 -17.72
C ALA A 59 -9.96 -2.49 -19.06
N GLN A 60 -10.19 -1.24 -19.41
CA GLN A 60 -9.66 -0.63 -20.64
C GLN A 60 -8.13 -0.58 -20.61
N GLN A 61 -7.54 -0.17 -19.48
CA GLN A 61 -6.09 -0.15 -19.34
C GLN A 61 -5.49 -1.55 -19.46
N MET A 62 -6.11 -2.56 -18.84
CA MET A 62 -5.67 -3.95 -18.92
C MET A 62 -5.75 -4.53 -20.35
N ARG A 63 -6.74 -4.14 -21.14
CA ARG A 63 -6.84 -4.53 -22.56
C ARG A 63 -5.73 -3.86 -23.41
N THR A 64 -5.35 -2.62 -23.07
CA THR A 64 -4.35 -1.85 -23.80
C THR A 64 -2.93 -2.26 -23.42
N LEU A 65 -2.64 -2.31 -22.15
CA LEU A 65 -1.34 -2.70 -21.57
C LEU A 65 -1.56 -3.15 -20.13
N SER A 66 -1.65 -4.46 -19.93
CA SER A 66 -1.90 -5.07 -18.62
C SER A 66 -0.71 -4.95 -17.66
N TYR A 67 0.51 -4.92 -18.18
CA TYR A 67 1.73 -4.78 -17.39
C TYR A 67 2.89 -4.22 -18.22
N SER A 68 3.70 -3.37 -17.59
CA SER A 68 5.04 -3.01 -18.06
C SER A 68 5.90 -2.62 -16.86
N HIS A 69 7.18 -3.01 -16.89
CA HIS A 69 8.11 -2.62 -15.84
C HIS A 69 8.70 -1.22 -16.09
N LEU A 70 9.19 -0.59 -15.02
CA LEU A 70 9.79 0.76 -15.06
C LEU A 70 11.33 0.75 -14.99
N PHE A 71 11.96 -0.34 -15.40
CA PHE A 71 13.42 -0.50 -15.39
C PHE A 71 14.06 -0.11 -16.72
N GLY A 72 15.33 0.30 -16.67
CA GLY A 72 16.16 0.53 -17.86
C GLY A 72 15.63 1.63 -18.77
N GLY A 73 15.05 2.68 -18.21
CA GLY A 73 14.52 3.81 -18.96
C GLY A 73 13.15 3.56 -19.59
N LYS A 74 12.50 2.43 -19.31
CA LYS A 74 11.14 2.17 -19.77
C LYS A 74 10.12 2.82 -18.84
N THR A 75 9.02 3.27 -19.41
CA THR A 75 7.86 3.80 -18.70
C THR A 75 6.59 3.59 -19.53
N HIS A 76 5.44 3.99 -19.00
CA HIS A 76 4.17 3.95 -19.71
C HIS A 76 3.27 5.13 -19.30
N PRO A 77 2.33 5.54 -20.18
CA PRO A 77 1.54 6.77 -19.98
C PRO A 77 0.80 6.83 -18.65
N ALA A 78 0.21 5.73 -18.18
CA ALA A 78 -0.54 5.70 -16.92
C ALA A 78 0.37 6.01 -15.71
N ALA A 79 1.58 5.44 -15.65
CA ALA A 79 2.52 5.73 -14.57
C ALA A 79 3.02 7.17 -14.60
N MET A 80 3.30 7.72 -15.79
CA MET A 80 3.72 9.12 -15.97
C MET A 80 2.62 10.06 -15.49
N LYS A 81 1.39 9.87 -15.98
CA LYS A 81 0.24 10.70 -15.59
C LYS A 81 -0.01 10.67 -14.08
N LEU A 82 0.06 9.50 -13.46
CA LEU A 82 -0.09 9.36 -12.01
C LEU A 82 1.01 10.13 -11.27
N ALA A 83 2.27 9.98 -11.67
CA ALA A 83 3.40 10.65 -11.05
C ALA A 83 3.29 12.18 -11.16
N ASP A 84 2.91 12.70 -12.33
CA ASP A 84 2.71 14.13 -12.54
C ASP A 84 1.55 14.66 -11.68
N THR A 85 0.40 13.97 -11.68
CA THR A 85 -0.75 14.35 -10.86
C THR A 85 -0.40 14.39 -9.35
N LEU A 86 0.31 13.38 -8.85
CA LEU A 86 0.73 13.34 -7.45
C LEU A 86 1.75 14.43 -7.12
N ALA A 87 2.70 14.70 -8.03
CA ALA A 87 3.68 15.76 -7.84
C ALA A 87 3.05 17.15 -7.74
N ASP A 88 1.98 17.40 -8.50
CA ASP A 88 1.22 18.65 -8.46
C ASP A 88 0.36 18.80 -7.17
N MET A 89 -0.08 17.67 -6.60
CA MET A 89 -0.92 17.67 -5.39
C MET A 89 -0.14 17.87 -4.09
N VAL A 90 1.12 17.51 -4.04
CA VAL A 90 1.90 17.60 -2.79
C VAL A 90 2.52 18.97 -2.61
N PRO A 91 2.58 19.53 -1.37
CA PRO A 91 3.14 20.84 -1.11
C PRO A 91 4.69 20.80 -1.05
N VAL A 92 5.31 20.21 -2.05
CA VAL A 92 6.77 20.04 -2.15
C VAL A 92 7.24 20.50 -3.53
N ASN A 93 8.11 21.50 -3.55
CA ASN A 93 8.69 21.97 -4.81
C ASN A 93 9.55 20.90 -5.47
N ASN A 94 9.40 20.75 -6.78
CA ASN A 94 10.14 19.74 -7.57
C ASN A 94 9.97 18.30 -7.04
N ALA A 95 8.79 17.97 -6.57
CA ALA A 95 8.49 16.61 -6.10
C ALA A 95 8.83 15.55 -7.16
N ARG A 96 9.24 14.39 -6.70
CA ARG A 96 9.45 13.20 -7.53
C ARG A 96 8.70 12.04 -6.89
N VAL A 97 8.08 11.21 -7.70
CA VAL A 97 7.24 10.11 -7.24
C VAL A 97 7.95 8.78 -7.54
N PHE A 98 8.07 7.96 -6.51
CA PHE A 98 8.47 6.57 -6.62
C PHE A 98 7.23 5.69 -6.40
N LEU A 99 6.91 4.86 -7.38
CA LEU A 99 5.78 3.94 -7.31
C LEU A 99 6.25 2.60 -6.72
N GLY A 100 5.67 2.22 -5.60
CA GLY A 100 5.92 0.95 -4.92
C GLY A 100 4.66 0.08 -4.85
N ASN A 101 4.80 -1.12 -4.28
CA ASN A 101 3.69 -2.08 -4.16
C ASN A 101 2.96 -2.01 -2.81
N SER A 102 3.55 -1.34 -1.82
CA SER A 102 2.99 -1.20 -0.48
C SER A 102 3.65 -0.06 0.29
N GLY A 103 3.01 0.38 1.39
CA GLY A 103 3.64 1.32 2.32
C GLY A 103 4.92 0.76 2.96
N SER A 104 5.00 -0.55 3.19
CA SER A 104 6.21 -1.21 3.68
C SER A 104 7.38 -1.06 2.71
N ASP A 105 7.14 -1.35 1.43
CA ASP A 105 8.11 -1.20 0.35
C ASP A 105 8.53 0.27 0.17
N ALA A 106 7.58 1.19 0.24
CA ALA A 106 7.85 2.63 0.19
C ALA A 106 8.78 3.08 1.34
N ASN A 107 8.53 2.62 2.58
CA ASN A 107 9.37 2.93 3.72
C ASN A 107 10.77 2.30 3.63
N ASP A 108 10.89 1.06 3.17
CA ASP A 108 12.20 0.43 2.94
C ASP A 108 13.00 1.19 1.86
N THR A 109 12.32 1.63 0.80
CA THR A 109 12.92 2.45 -0.25
C THR A 109 13.36 3.81 0.28
N LEU A 110 12.53 4.46 1.11
CA LEU A 110 12.87 5.74 1.76
C LEU A 110 14.14 5.62 2.61
N VAL A 111 14.25 4.59 3.46
CA VAL A 111 15.44 4.32 4.28
C VAL A 111 16.68 4.19 3.40
N LYS A 112 16.59 3.45 2.31
CA LYS A 112 17.66 3.24 1.36
C LYS A 112 18.06 4.53 0.63
N LEU A 113 17.08 5.32 0.17
CA LEU A 113 17.33 6.60 -0.48
C LEU A 113 18.00 7.62 0.45
N LEU A 114 17.57 7.70 1.71
CA LEU A 114 18.20 8.59 2.71
C LEU A 114 19.66 8.23 2.93
N ARG A 115 19.96 6.94 3.08
CA ARG A 115 21.36 6.48 3.22
C ARG A 115 22.19 6.80 1.99
N TYR A 116 21.66 6.52 0.80
CA TYR A 116 22.32 6.86 -0.45
C TYR A 116 22.59 8.36 -0.56
N HIS A 117 21.57 9.19 -0.30
CA HIS A 117 21.69 10.64 -0.34
C HIS A 117 22.78 11.15 0.60
N PHE A 118 22.74 10.77 1.88
CA PHE A 118 23.70 11.28 2.85
C PHE A 118 25.12 10.79 2.59
N ASN A 119 25.31 9.60 2.07
CA ASN A 119 26.62 9.14 1.59
C ASN A 119 27.11 10.00 0.40
N ALA A 120 26.24 10.27 -0.58
CA ALA A 120 26.60 11.04 -1.76
C ALA A 120 26.98 12.51 -1.45
N VAL A 121 26.38 13.10 -0.42
CA VAL A 121 26.72 14.46 0.04
C VAL A 121 27.81 14.51 1.13
N GLY A 122 28.53 13.41 1.36
CA GLY A 122 29.64 13.34 2.29
C GLY A 122 29.25 13.37 3.79
N ARG A 123 28.04 12.92 4.12
CA ARG A 123 27.50 12.87 5.49
C ARG A 123 27.05 11.45 5.90
N PRO A 124 27.90 10.43 5.79
CA PRO A 124 27.56 9.03 6.05
C PRO A 124 27.12 8.75 7.50
N GLU A 125 27.48 9.63 8.44
CA GLU A 125 27.07 9.55 9.84
C GLU A 125 25.57 9.81 10.05
N LYS A 126 24.88 10.40 9.08
CA LYS A 126 23.43 10.64 9.11
C LYS A 126 22.62 9.41 8.69
N PHE A 127 22.58 8.40 9.53
CA PHE A 127 21.86 7.15 9.28
C PHE A 127 20.76 6.82 10.31
N LYS A 128 20.64 7.62 11.37
CA LYS A 128 19.62 7.42 12.39
C LYS A 128 18.27 7.88 11.88
N ILE A 129 17.25 7.05 12.08
CA ILE A 129 15.85 7.34 11.75
C ILE A 129 15.05 7.32 13.05
N ILE A 130 14.24 8.34 13.26
CA ILE A 130 13.38 8.47 14.43
C ILE A 130 11.96 8.07 14.01
N ALA A 131 11.39 7.10 14.71
CA ALA A 131 10.00 6.70 14.58
C ALA A 131 9.25 7.00 15.89
N ARG A 132 7.93 7.18 15.80
CA ARG A 132 7.10 7.41 17.00
C ARG A 132 6.68 6.09 17.62
N GLU A 133 6.58 6.08 18.96
CA GLU A 133 5.94 5.00 19.69
C GLU A 133 4.51 4.77 19.19
N ARG A 134 4.06 3.52 19.18
CA ARG A 134 2.74 3.08 18.73
C ARG A 134 2.41 3.41 17.27
N ALA A 135 3.36 3.90 16.48
CA ALA A 135 3.16 4.09 15.05
C ALA A 135 3.38 2.78 14.29
N TYR A 136 2.62 2.59 13.22
CA TYR A 136 2.80 1.50 12.27
C TYR A 136 3.47 2.03 11.00
N HIS A 137 4.56 1.38 10.59
CA HIS A 137 5.32 1.76 9.40
C HIS A 137 5.45 0.63 8.36
N GLY A 138 4.95 -0.54 8.67
CA GLY A 138 4.99 -1.69 7.77
C GLY A 138 5.55 -2.94 8.42
N VAL A 139 5.73 -3.98 7.60
CA VAL A 139 6.11 -5.35 8.03
C VAL A 139 7.32 -5.93 7.31
N THR A 140 7.92 -5.21 6.37
CA THR A 140 9.25 -5.54 5.83
C THR A 140 10.33 -5.25 6.88
N VAL A 141 11.54 -5.76 6.71
CA VAL A 141 12.57 -5.70 7.77
C VAL A 141 12.85 -4.28 8.25
N ALA A 142 13.06 -3.31 7.36
CA ALA A 142 13.31 -1.93 7.77
C ALA A 142 12.03 -1.25 8.28
N ALA A 143 10.91 -1.42 7.62
CA ALA A 143 9.63 -0.84 8.04
C ALA A 143 9.16 -1.40 9.40
N ALA A 144 9.31 -2.71 9.64
CA ALA A 144 9.02 -3.33 10.93
C ALA A 144 9.92 -2.78 12.05
N SER A 145 11.19 -2.53 11.76
CA SER A 145 12.12 -1.92 12.72
C SER A 145 11.72 -0.50 13.14
N LEU A 146 10.97 0.22 12.29
CA LEU A 146 10.41 1.55 12.58
C LEU A 146 9.04 1.47 13.27
N THR A 147 8.33 0.36 13.14
CA THR A 147 7.01 0.17 13.73
C THR A 147 7.12 0.10 15.26
N GLY A 148 6.44 1.02 15.97
CA GLY A 148 6.44 1.12 17.44
C GLY A 148 5.38 0.26 18.14
N LEU A 149 4.80 -0.73 17.47
CA LEU A 149 3.79 -1.63 18.01
C LEU A 149 4.47 -2.86 18.61
N VAL A 150 4.37 -3.04 19.93
CA VAL A 150 5.02 -4.14 20.67
C VAL A 150 4.79 -5.53 20.06
N PRO A 151 3.58 -5.91 19.62
CA PRO A 151 3.36 -7.24 19.01
C PRO A 151 4.15 -7.50 17.72
N ASN A 152 4.68 -6.46 17.08
CA ASN A 152 5.48 -6.59 15.85
C ASN A 152 6.97 -6.87 16.14
N HIS A 153 7.37 -6.90 17.41
CA HIS A 153 8.76 -7.10 17.85
C HIS A 153 8.97 -8.37 18.66
N THR A 154 7.97 -9.24 18.73
CA THR A 154 8.02 -10.51 19.49
C THR A 154 8.28 -11.71 18.61
#